data_e5f0e5816374c32b6dbbbb258fedf9cb
#
_entry.id   e5f0e5816374c32b6dbbbb258fedf9cb
#
_cell.length_a   1.000
_cell.length_b   1.000
_cell.length_c   1.000
_cell.angle_alpha   90.00
_cell.angle_beta   90.00
_cell.angle_gamma   90.00
#
_symmetry.space_group_name_H-M   'P 1'
#
loop_
_entity.id
_entity.type
_entity.pdbx_description
1 polymer ?
#
loop_
_entity_poly.entity_id
_entity_poly.type
_entity_poly.pdbx_seq_one_letter_code
_entity_poly.pdbx_strand_id
1 'polypeptide(L)'
;METRRIKLTDLVLNEGQIAGLPTNPRQWTKTELNKLKKSLQETPELLEARGILVYPWEGKYLVLGGNMRLSALKALKAKDAPCVIFPENTPIDKLKEVVIKDNGSFGEWDFDSLANEWGDLPLTDWGIPAWETDKSDALTSEDAVDDDFNESEVQESVCKMGDIWLLGEHRLMCGDSTNPEDISKLMDGELADLWLTDPPYNVAYEGKTKDKLTIENDNKGDEEFREFLIASYAAANANMRAGAAFYIWHADSEGYNFRAACREVGWKVRECLIWQKNTMVMGRQDYQWKHEPCLYGWKEGASHNWYSDRKQTTLLVFDRPTRNSEHPTMKPIPLIAYQMCNSTKPGDLVLDSFGGSGTTMIAAEQMGRRARLMELDPHYCDVIIARWEKLTGKEAVRVE
;
A
#
# COMPACT_ATOMS: atom_id res chain seq x y z
N MET A 1 -4.31 -40.00 24.98
CA MET A 1 -3.95 -38.73 25.63
C MET A 1 -4.99 -38.44 26.71
N GLU A 2 -4.57 -38.06 27.90
CA GLU A 2 -5.45 -37.71 29.02
C GLU A 2 -5.51 -36.19 29.15
N THR A 3 -6.69 -35.66 29.48
CA THR A 3 -6.85 -34.20 29.69
C THR A 3 -7.18 -33.97 31.16
N ARG A 4 -6.41 -33.16 31.87
CA ARG A 4 -6.67 -32.74 33.24
C ARG A 4 -6.06 -31.40 33.57
N ARG A 5 -6.51 -30.76 34.65
CA ARG A 5 -5.87 -29.53 35.17
C ARG A 5 -4.63 -29.88 36.00
N ILE A 6 -3.53 -29.19 35.71
CA ILE A 6 -2.24 -29.37 36.39
C ILE A 6 -1.84 -28.05 37.03
N LYS A 7 -1.31 -28.11 38.29
CA LYS A 7 -0.79 -26.89 38.95
C LYS A 7 0.35 -26.28 38.15
N LEU A 8 0.39 -24.95 38.06
CA LEU A 8 1.45 -24.27 37.31
C LEU A 8 2.85 -24.49 37.89
N THR A 9 2.97 -24.86 39.18
CA THR A 9 4.22 -25.26 39.86
C THR A 9 4.80 -26.55 39.30
N ASP A 10 3.96 -27.41 38.74
CA ASP A 10 4.34 -28.71 38.21
C ASP A 10 4.60 -28.68 36.69
N LEU A 11 4.40 -27.51 36.08
CA LEU A 11 4.66 -27.28 34.66
C LEU A 11 6.04 -26.63 34.45
N VAL A 12 6.89 -27.23 33.59
CA VAL A 12 8.25 -26.81 33.28
C VAL A 12 8.33 -26.47 31.79
N LEU A 13 8.97 -25.35 31.47
CA LEU A 13 9.26 -24.99 30.08
C LEU A 13 10.25 -25.97 29.47
N ASN A 14 10.16 -26.22 28.16
CA ASN A 14 11.14 -27.02 27.45
C ASN A 14 12.39 -26.20 27.17
N GLU A 15 13.42 -26.41 27.96
CA GLU A 15 14.76 -25.80 27.86
C GLU A 15 15.82 -26.84 27.41
N GLY A 16 15.40 -27.98 26.82
CA GLY A 16 16.28 -29.03 26.32
C GLY A 16 16.65 -30.09 27.38
N GLN A 17 15.85 -30.25 28.45
CA GLN A 17 16.13 -31.16 29.57
C GLN A 17 16.05 -32.64 29.19
N ILE A 18 15.31 -32.99 28.12
CA ILE A 18 15.20 -34.36 27.63
C ILE A 18 16.23 -34.60 26.54
N ALA A 19 17.10 -35.59 26.70
CA ALA A 19 18.09 -35.93 25.70
C ALA A 19 17.44 -36.22 24.33
N GLY A 20 17.91 -35.50 23.32
CA GLY A 20 17.37 -35.59 21.95
C GLY A 20 16.13 -34.77 21.67
N LEU A 21 15.52 -34.07 22.63
CA LEU A 21 14.45 -33.11 22.43
C LEU A 21 15.01 -31.66 22.53
N PRO A 22 15.13 -30.91 21.43
CA PRO A 22 15.61 -29.54 21.47
C PRO A 22 14.69 -28.62 22.26
N THR A 23 15.20 -27.42 22.62
CA THR A 23 14.41 -26.34 23.20
C THR A 23 13.27 -25.92 22.26
N ASN A 24 12.20 -25.35 22.82
CA ASN A 24 11.12 -24.81 21.97
C ASN A 24 11.65 -23.64 21.12
N PRO A 25 11.56 -23.70 19.78
CA PRO A 25 12.12 -22.68 18.90
C PRO A 25 11.30 -21.39 18.84
N ARG A 26 10.06 -21.38 19.34
CA ARG A 26 9.17 -20.22 19.26
C ARG A 26 9.52 -19.20 20.32
N GLN A 27 9.77 -17.98 19.89
CA GLN A 27 9.97 -16.80 20.74
C GLN A 27 8.78 -15.84 20.64
N TRP A 28 8.63 -14.95 21.59
CA TRP A 28 7.60 -13.92 21.62
C TRP A 28 8.10 -12.65 22.28
N THR A 29 7.51 -11.53 21.91
CA THR A 29 7.78 -10.22 22.49
C THR A 29 6.93 -9.99 23.76
N LYS A 30 7.29 -8.96 24.53
CA LYS A 30 6.50 -8.52 25.70
C LYS A 30 5.11 -8.04 25.30
N THR A 31 4.99 -7.42 24.13
CA THR A 31 3.72 -6.95 23.58
C THR A 31 2.78 -8.12 23.28
N GLU A 32 3.26 -9.14 22.57
CA GLU A 32 2.47 -10.35 22.26
C GLU A 32 2.02 -11.07 23.52
N LEU A 33 2.90 -11.18 24.53
CA LEU A 33 2.55 -11.77 25.82
C LEU A 33 1.41 -10.98 26.52
N ASN A 34 1.42 -9.65 26.44
CA ASN A 34 0.36 -8.82 27.00
C ASN A 34 -0.97 -8.97 26.26
N LYS A 35 -0.94 -9.06 24.89
CA LYS A 35 -2.13 -9.36 24.09
C LYS A 35 -2.74 -10.72 24.51
N LEU A 36 -1.91 -11.74 24.65
CA LEU A 36 -2.39 -13.06 25.10
C LEU A 36 -2.96 -13.05 26.53
N LYS A 37 -2.33 -12.30 27.45
CA LYS A 37 -2.87 -12.14 28.81
C LYS A 37 -4.26 -11.51 28.80
N LYS A 38 -4.46 -10.44 28.01
CA LYS A 38 -5.76 -9.78 27.84
C LYS A 38 -6.79 -10.77 27.27
N SER A 39 -6.45 -11.49 26.20
CA SER A 39 -7.32 -12.52 25.60
C SER A 39 -7.75 -13.60 26.56
N LEU A 40 -6.82 -14.11 27.41
CA LEU A 40 -7.14 -15.13 28.40
C LEU A 40 -8.04 -14.61 29.56
N GLN A 41 -8.01 -13.31 29.84
CA GLN A 41 -8.89 -12.69 30.82
C GLN A 41 -10.29 -12.41 30.26
N GLU A 42 -10.38 -12.00 29.00
CA GLU A 42 -11.64 -11.66 28.33
C GLU A 42 -12.41 -12.89 27.86
N THR A 43 -11.70 -13.96 27.46
CA THR A 43 -12.29 -15.20 26.92
C THR A 43 -11.60 -16.43 27.51
N PRO A 44 -11.81 -16.73 28.80
CA PRO A 44 -11.14 -17.85 29.48
C PRO A 44 -11.53 -19.23 28.90
N GLU A 45 -12.64 -19.33 28.18
CA GLU A 45 -13.10 -20.56 27.51
C GLU A 45 -12.12 -21.03 26.44
N LEU A 46 -11.36 -20.12 25.83
CA LEU A 46 -10.33 -20.47 24.85
C LEU A 46 -9.18 -21.27 25.48
N LEU A 47 -8.90 -21.07 26.77
CA LEU A 47 -7.90 -21.86 27.48
C LEU A 47 -8.39 -23.30 27.68
N GLU A 48 -9.66 -23.50 27.99
CA GLU A 48 -10.24 -24.84 28.13
C GLU A 48 -10.26 -25.59 26.79
N ALA A 49 -10.59 -24.89 25.72
CA ALA A 49 -10.61 -25.44 24.36
C ALA A 49 -9.21 -25.77 23.80
N ARG A 50 -8.18 -25.04 24.27
CA ARG A 50 -6.79 -25.16 23.78
C ARG A 50 -5.82 -25.37 24.95
N GLY A 51 -5.93 -26.53 25.63
CA GLY A 51 -5.06 -26.91 26.74
C GLY A 51 -3.55 -26.90 26.39
N ILE A 52 -2.70 -26.83 27.40
CA ILE A 52 -1.24 -26.89 27.27
C ILE A 52 -0.84 -28.34 26.96
N LEU A 53 -0.04 -28.57 25.93
CA LEU A 53 0.47 -29.91 25.60
C LEU A 53 1.69 -30.23 26.47
N VAL A 54 1.64 -31.34 27.21
CA VAL A 54 2.66 -31.68 28.19
C VAL A 54 3.11 -33.12 28.11
N TYR A 55 4.33 -33.40 28.52
CA TYR A 55 4.92 -34.73 28.63
C TYR A 55 5.43 -34.96 30.05
N PRO A 56 5.14 -36.15 30.67
CA PRO A 56 5.67 -36.48 32.00
C PRO A 56 7.19 -36.49 32.03
N TRP A 57 7.81 -35.81 33.01
CA TRP A 57 9.24 -35.75 33.19
C TRP A 57 9.60 -35.51 34.66
N GLU A 58 10.33 -36.45 35.26
CA GLU A 58 10.83 -36.38 36.65
C GLU A 58 9.81 -35.92 37.71
N GLY A 59 8.62 -36.47 37.68
CA GLY A 59 7.53 -36.13 38.60
C GLY A 59 6.84 -34.79 38.32
N LYS A 60 7.21 -34.11 37.22
CA LYS A 60 6.60 -32.90 36.69
C LYS A 60 6.12 -33.10 35.26
N TYR A 61 5.75 -32.04 34.59
CA TYR A 61 5.26 -32.04 33.21
C TYR A 61 6.04 -31.02 32.37
N LEU A 62 6.77 -31.51 31.37
CA LEU A 62 7.47 -30.69 30.38
C LEU A 62 6.46 -30.18 29.35
N VAL A 63 6.47 -28.87 29.09
CA VAL A 63 5.57 -28.24 28.10
C VAL A 63 6.12 -28.40 26.70
N LEU A 64 5.40 -29.14 25.86
CA LEU A 64 5.70 -29.33 24.44
C LEU A 64 5.08 -28.21 23.60
N GLY A 65 3.83 -27.83 23.88
CA GLY A 65 3.10 -26.76 23.20
C GLY A 65 2.33 -25.89 24.18
N GLY A 66 2.18 -24.58 23.83
CA GLY A 66 1.55 -23.60 24.72
C GLY A 66 2.49 -22.92 25.71
N ASN A 67 3.79 -22.83 25.44
CA ASN A 67 4.79 -22.17 26.29
C ASN A 67 4.44 -20.70 26.59
N MET A 68 3.97 -19.94 25.60
CA MET A 68 3.52 -18.57 25.77
C MET A 68 2.27 -18.50 26.69
N ARG A 69 1.32 -19.45 26.54
CA ARG A 69 0.14 -19.58 27.43
C ARG A 69 0.56 -19.84 28.87
N LEU A 70 1.51 -20.75 29.12
CA LEU A 70 2.07 -20.99 30.45
C LEU A 70 2.69 -19.71 31.04
N SER A 71 3.46 -18.96 30.25
CA SER A 71 4.08 -17.71 30.67
C SER A 71 3.02 -16.63 31.01
N ALA A 72 1.97 -16.52 30.21
CA ALA A 72 0.84 -15.63 30.48
C ALA A 72 0.10 -16.01 31.77
N LEU A 73 -0.22 -17.27 31.97
CA LEU A 73 -0.91 -17.77 33.17
C LEU A 73 -0.07 -17.56 34.46
N LYS A 74 1.25 -17.78 34.39
CA LYS A 74 2.15 -17.46 35.51
C LYS A 74 2.11 -15.97 35.85
N ALA A 75 2.15 -15.10 34.82
CA ALA A 75 2.05 -13.65 35.01
C ALA A 75 0.68 -13.20 35.58
N LEU A 76 -0.39 -13.91 35.23
CA LEU A 76 -1.74 -13.72 35.77
C LEU A 76 -1.96 -14.37 37.15
N LYS A 77 -0.95 -15.05 37.71
CA LYS A 77 -1.01 -15.76 39.01
C LYS A 77 -2.10 -16.82 39.04
N ALA A 78 -2.39 -17.48 37.91
CA ALA A 78 -3.30 -18.63 37.88
C ALA A 78 -2.73 -19.77 38.71
N LYS A 79 -3.63 -20.61 39.27
CA LYS A 79 -3.23 -21.74 40.13
C LYS A 79 -2.86 -22.98 39.33
N ASP A 80 -3.62 -23.26 38.28
CA ASP A 80 -3.50 -24.41 37.42
C ASP A 80 -3.90 -24.08 35.98
N ALA A 81 -3.69 -25.00 35.06
CA ALA A 81 -4.07 -24.91 33.68
C ALA A 81 -4.61 -26.26 33.14
N PRO A 82 -5.56 -26.26 32.18
CA PRO A 82 -5.93 -27.45 31.46
C PRO A 82 -4.77 -27.94 30.60
N CYS A 83 -4.43 -29.24 30.73
CA CYS A 83 -3.30 -29.83 30.03
C CYS A 83 -3.73 -31.11 29.32
N VAL A 84 -3.18 -31.35 28.14
CA VAL A 84 -3.26 -32.60 27.39
C VAL A 84 -1.95 -33.36 27.58
N ILE A 85 -2.00 -34.53 28.23
CA ILE A 85 -0.83 -35.30 28.64
C ILE A 85 -0.52 -36.35 27.59
N PHE A 86 0.72 -36.30 27.06
CA PHE A 86 1.27 -37.33 26.19
C PHE A 86 1.68 -38.56 27.03
N PRO A 87 1.52 -39.78 26.51
CA PRO A 87 1.95 -40.99 27.19
C PRO A 87 3.48 -41.00 27.45
N GLU A 88 3.93 -41.56 28.58
CA GLU A 88 5.36 -41.65 28.96
C GLU A 88 6.20 -42.42 27.95
N ASN A 89 5.60 -43.32 27.18
CA ASN A 89 6.30 -44.08 26.13
C ASN A 89 6.28 -43.41 24.75
N THR A 90 5.94 -42.12 24.65
CA THR A 90 5.93 -41.40 23.38
C THR A 90 7.39 -41.25 22.86
N PRO A 91 7.68 -41.70 21.64
CA PRO A 91 9.03 -41.59 21.06
C PRO A 91 9.50 -40.13 20.95
N ILE A 92 10.78 -39.87 21.15
CA ILE A 92 11.38 -38.52 21.08
C ILE A 92 11.10 -37.85 19.75
N ASP A 93 11.19 -38.55 18.64
CA ASP A 93 10.90 -37.97 17.31
C ASP A 93 9.44 -37.52 17.18
N LYS A 94 8.52 -38.25 17.85
CA LYS A 94 7.11 -37.81 17.92
C LYS A 94 6.94 -36.55 18.77
N LEU A 95 7.69 -36.43 19.87
CA LEU A 95 7.68 -35.20 20.68
C LEU A 95 8.24 -34.01 19.90
N LYS A 96 9.32 -34.19 19.11
CA LYS A 96 9.83 -33.16 18.19
C LYS A 96 8.77 -32.73 17.17
N GLU A 97 8.12 -33.71 16.53
CA GLU A 97 7.05 -33.45 15.56
C GLU A 97 5.92 -32.61 16.19
N VAL A 98 5.51 -32.94 17.41
CA VAL A 98 4.47 -32.19 18.14
C VAL A 98 4.92 -30.76 18.42
N VAL A 99 6.13 -30.55 18.93
CA VAL A 99 6.68 -29.21 19.21
C VAL A 99 6.65 -28.34 17.94
N ILE A 100 7.05 -28.87 16.81
CA ILE A 100 7.12 -28.10 15.55
C ILE A 100 5.70 -27.88 14.99
N LYS A 101 4.83 -28.90 14.95
CA LYS A 101 3.48 -28.78 14.39
C LYS A 101 2.54 -27.90 15.22
N ASP A 102 2.68 -27.90 16.57
CA ASP A 102 1.90 -26.97 17.43
C ASP A 102 2.31 -25.49 17.24
N ASN A 103 3.55 -25.26 16.81
CA ASN A 103 4.06 -23.94 16.51
C ASN A 103 3.84 -23.53 15.03
N GLY A 104 3.47 -24.46 14.15
CA GLY A 104 3.19 -24.21 12.74
C GLY A 104 1.82 -23.53 12.56
N SER A 105 1.79 -22.42 11.83
CA SER A 105 0.53 -21.81 11.37
C SER A 105 0.17 -22.43 10.03
N PHE A 106 -1.01 -23.05 9.93
CA PHE A 106 -1.54 -23.58 8.68
C PHE A 106 -2.68 -22.68 8.21
N GLY A 107 -2.59 -22.22 6.97
CA GLY A 107 -3.53 -21.31 6.35
C GLY A 107 -3.08 -19.85 6.40
N GLU A 108 -3.65 -19.09 5.51
CA GLU A 108 -3.50 -17.65 5.42
C GLU A 108 -4.82 -16.96 5.81
N TRP A 109 -4.73 -15.73 6.35
CA TRP A 109 -5.90 -14.93 6.63
C TRP A 109 -6.42 -14.33 5.33
N ASP A 110 -7.70 -14.51 5.05
CA ASP A 110 -8.40 -13.71 4.05
C ASP A 110 -8.68 -12.33 4.67
N PHE A 111 -7.78 -11.39 4.39
CA PHE A 111 -7.86 -10.04 4.94
C PHE A 111 -9.04 -9.25 4.38
N ASP A 112 -9.53 -9.56 3.18
CA ASP A 112 -10.72 -8.93 2.62
C ASP A 112 -11.98 -9.38 3.37
N SER A 113 -12.09 -10.68 3.66
CA SER A 113 -13.18 -11.20 4.50
C SER A 113 -13.10 -10.64 5.92
N LEU A 114 -11.92 -10.65 6.55
CA LEU A 114 -11.74 -10.06 7.88
C LEU A 114 -12.16 -8.59 7.94
N ALA A 115 -11.83 -7.84 6.89
CA ALA A 115 -12.15 -6.43 6.80
C ALA A 115 -13.65 -6.15 6.60
N ASN A 116 -14.29 -6.94 5.75
CA ASN A 116 -15.67 -6.69 5.32
C ASN A 116 -16.70 -7.29 6.30
N GLU A 117 -16.37 -8.41 6.96
CA GLU A 117 -17.29 -9.15 7.82
C GLU A 117 -16.95 -9.04 9.31
N TRP A 118 -15.69 -8.69 9.66
CA TRP A 118 -15.17 -8.67 11.03
C TRP A 118 -14.51 -7.36 11.40
N GLY A 119 -14.65 -6.32 10.54
CA GLY A 119 -13.92 -5.05 10.65
C GLY A 119 -14.32 -4.17 11.85
N ASP A 120 -15.46 -4.44 12.49
CA ASP A 120 -15.93 -3.79 13.72
C ASP A 120 -15.31 -4.40 15.01
N LEU A 121 -14.57 -5.51 14.87
CA LEU A 121 -13.92 -6.17 16.00
C LEU A 121 -12.47 -5.67 16.18
N PRO A 122 -11.93 -5.68 17.42
CA PRO A 122 -10.58 -5.24 17.70
C PRO A 122 -9.53 -6.31 17.32
N LEU A 123 -9.48 -6.68 16.04
CA LEU A 123 -8.68 -7.78 15.51
C LEU A 123 -7.19 -7.66 15.81
N THR A 124 -6.65 -6.45 15.78
CA THR A 124 -5.25 -6.17 16.10
C THR A 124 -4.95 -6.40 17.58
N ASP A 125 -5.88 -6.06 18.47
CA ASP A 125 -5.79 -6.35 19.91
C ASP A 125 -5.74 -7.85 20.16
N TRP A 126 -6.41 -8.64 19.32
CA TRP A 126 -6.45 -10.10 19.40
C TRP A 126 -5.25 -10.78 18.72
N GLY A 127 -4.33 -10.00 18.14
CA GLY A 127 -3.09 -10.51 17.57
C GLY A 127 -3.16 -10.86 16.08
N ILE A 128 -4.23 -10.47 15.40
CA ILE A 128 -4.30 -10.57 13.93
C ILE A 128 -3.48 -9.41 13.35
N PRO A 129 -2.43 -9.66 12.55
CA PRO A 129 -1.50 -8.62 12.09
C PRO A 129 -2.08 -7.72 10.98
N ALA A 130 -3.39 -7.75 10.75
CA ALA A 130 -4.02 -7.27 9.54
C ALA A 130 -3.82 -5.79 9.22
N TRP A 131 -3.48 -4.92 10.19
CA TRP A 131 -3.54 -3.48 10.01
C TRP A 131 -2.50 -2.65 10.76
N GLU A 132 -1.66 -3.25 11.54
CA GLU A 132 -0.56 -2.51 12.14
C GLU A 132 0.56 -2.38 11.11
N THR A 133 0.55 -1.31 10.31
CA THR A 133 1.81 -0.75 9.84
C THR A 133 2.64 -0.47 11.09
N ASP A 134 3.89 -0.91 11.08
CA ASP A 134 4.88 -0.49 12.08
C ASP A 134 4.96 1.05 12.02
N LYS A 135 4.20 1.71 12.92
CA LYS A 135 4.06 3.17 12.93
C LYS A 135 5.28 3.88 13.53
N SER A 136 6.36 3.15 13.81
CA SER A 136 7.46 3.74 14.57
C SER A 136 8.31 4.75 13.80
N ASP A 137 8.35 4.71 12.42
CA ASP A 137 9.12 5.66 11.60
C ASP A 137 8.56 5.84 10.16
N ALA A 138 7.33 5.42 9.87
CA ALA A 138 6.77 5.58 8.53
C ALA A 138 6.22 7.00 8.35
N LEU A 139 6.75 7.73 7.38
CA LEU A 139 6.19 8.98 6.88
C LEU A 139 4.71 8.80 6.57
N THR A 140 3.87 9.64 7.15
CA THR A 140 2.43 9.68 6.89
C THR A 140 2.12 10.75 5.85
N SER A 141 0.95 10.69 5.23
CA SER A 141 0.54 11.74 4.29
C SER A 141 0.46 13.15 4.91
N GLU A 142 0.42 13.25 6.24
CA GLU A 142 0.46 14.52 6.98
C GLU A 142 1.84 15.17 6.93
N ASP A 143 2.91 14.40 6.64
CA ASP A 143 4.27 14.91 6.47
C ASP A 143 4.50 15.49 5.06
N ALA A 144 3.59 15.22 4.11
CA ALA A 144 3.68 15.74 2.76
C ALA A 144 3.24 17.21 2.71
N VAL A 145 4.07 18.02 2.07
CA VAL A 145 3.82 19.47 1.93
C VAL A 145 3.91 19.91 0.47
N ASP A 146 3.05 20.84 0.08
CA ASP A 146 3.15 21.49 -1.22
C ASP A 146 4.46 22.29 -1.29
N ASP A 147 5.14 22.21 -2.44
CA ASP A 147 6.34 22.99 -2.70
C ASP A 147 6.02 24.41 -3.23
N ASP A 148 7.04 25.24 -3.32
CA ASP A 148 6.96 26.61 -3.86
C ASP A 148 7.57 26.73 -5.27
N PHE A 149 7.68 25.59 -5.99
CA PHE A 149 8.25 25.55 -7.33
C PHE A 149 7.38 26.33 -8.34
N ASN A 150 8.03 27.15 -9.15
CA ASN A 150 7.38 27.90 -10.23
C ASN A 150 7.87 27.38 -11.59
N GLU A 151 6.98 26.79 -12.38
CA GLU A 151 7.27 26.22 -13.70
C GLU A 151 7.84 27.26 -14.68
N SER A 152 7.49 28.55 -14.54
CA SER A 152 8.01 29.64 -15.39
C SER A 152 9.52 29.88 -15.19
N GLU A 153 10.17 29.26 -14.19
CA GLU A 153 11.62 29.31 -14.01
C GLU A 153 12.37 28.50 -15.08
N VAL A 154 11.69 27.52 -15.73
CA VAL A 154 12.26 26.68 -16.79
C VAL A 154 11.98 27.30 -18.16
N GLN A 155 12.97 27.89 -18.78
CA GLN A 155 12.80 28.64 -20.05
C GLN A 155 13.31 27.89 -21.29
N GLU A 156 14.33 27.04 -21.15
CA GLU A 156 14.90 26.27 -22.26
C GLU A 156 14.70 24.78 -22.06
N SER A 157 14.22 24.07 -23.08
CA SER A 157 14.08 22.64 -23.03
C SER A 157 15.39 21.95 -23.45
N VAL A 158 15.90 21.09 -22.57
CA VAL A 158 17.09 20.24 -22.77
C VAL A 158 16.68 18.82 -23.12
N CYS A 159 15.57 18.33 -22.52
CA CYS A 159 15.04 17.01 -22.75
C CYS A 159 14.55 16.82 -24.19
N LYS A 160 14.61 15.58 -24.65
CA LYS A 160 14.13 15.17 -25.98
C LYS A 160 13.34 13.87 -25.86
N MET A 161 12.45 13.64 -26.82
CA MET A 161 11.75 12.36 -26.95
C MET A 161 12.75 11.19 -26.96
N GLY A 162 12.51 10.21 -26.10
CA GLY A 162 13.35 9.05 -25.89
C GLY A 162 14.35 9.18 -24.72
N ASP A 163 14.60 10.39 -24.21
CA ASP A 163 15.53 10.59 -23.11
C ASP A 163 15.06 9.94 -21.81
N ILE A 164 15.98 9.29 -21.09
CA ILE A 164 15.75 8.74 -19.76
C ILE A 164 16.70 9.43 -18.76
N TRP A 165 16.13 9.88 -17.67
CA TRP A 165 16.82 10.55 -16.59
C TRP A 165 16.67 9.81 -15.27
N LEU A 166 17.75 9.73 -14.50
CA LEU A 166 17.77 9.27 -13.11
C LEU A 166 17.71 10.46 -12.17
N LEU A 167 16.72 10.48 -11.30
CA LEU A 167 16.51 11.47 -10.25
C LEU A 167 16.64 10.75 -8.90
N GLY A 168 17.88 10.56 -8.43
CA GLY A 168 18.14 9.65 -7.31
C GLY A 168 17.73 8.20 -7.63
N GLU A 169 16.74 7.66 -6.90
CA GLU A 169 16.18 6.32 -7.16
C GLU A 169 14.97 6.34 -8.12
N HIS A 170 14.53 7.52 -8.54
CA HIS A 170 13.45 7.67 -9.50
C HIS A 170 13.98 7.64 -10.93
N ARG A 171 13.06 7.37 -11.88
CA ARG A 171 13.35 7.50 -13.32
C ARG A 171 12.25 8.33 -13.97
N LEU A 172 12.67 9.18 -14.88
CA LEU A 172 11.79 9.96 -15.76
C LEU A 172 12.14 9.61 -17.21
N MET A 173 11.14 9.38 -18.03
CA MET A 173 11.31 9.22 -19.47
C MET A 173 10.46 10.23 -20.23
N CYS A 174 11.09 10.92 -21.18
CA CYS A 174 10.38 11.68 -22.18
C CYS A 174 9.88 10.72 -23.25
N GLY A 175 8.59 10.33 -23.24
CA GLY A 175 8.09 9.25 -24.08
C GLY A 175 6.57 9.19 -24.18
N ASP A 176 6.07 8.19 -24.93
CA ASP A 176 4.65 7.99 -25.17
C ASP A 176 4.08 6.92 -24.25
N SER A 177 3.15 7.30 -23.40
CA SER A 177 2.45 6.40 -22.46
C SER A 177 1.63 5.29 -23.14
N THR A 178 1.31 5.44 -24.42
CA THR A 178 0.59 4.44 -25.22
C THR A 178 1.53 3.40 -25.84
N ASN A 179 2.84 3.68 -25.83
CA ASN A 179 3.86 2.78 -26.36
C ASN A 179 4.34 1.78 -25.29
N PRO A 180 4.06 0.46 -25.44
CA PRO A 180 4.49 -0.54 -24.46
C PRO A 180 6.02 -0.63 -24.30
N GLU A 181 6.78 -0.34 -25.37
CA GLU A 181 8.25 -0.39 -25.33
C GLU A 181 8.81 0.74 -24.48
N ASP A 182 8.24 1.95 -24.56
CA ASP A 182 8.67 3.10 -23.77
C ASP A 182 8.39 2.86 -22.27
N ILE A 183 7.19 2.38 -21.92
CA ILE A 183 6.88 2.02 -20.54
C ILE A 183 7.82 0.90 -20.04
N SER A 184 8.12 -0.10 -20.86
CA SER A 184 9.05 -1.17 -20.48
C SER A 184 10.47 -0.66 -20.22
N LYS A 185 10.98 0.28 -21.06
CA LYS A 185 12.28 0.93 -20.85
C LYS A 185 12.31 1.78 -19.57
N LEU A 186 11.24 2.56 -19.35
CA LEU A 186 11.09 3.35 -18.11
C LEU A 186 11.15 2.45 -16.88
N MET A 187 10.47 1.30 -16.91
CA MET A 187 10.36 0.38 -15.78
C MET A 187 11.62 -0.44 -15.51
N ASP A 188 12.50 -0.60 -16.51
CA ASP A 188 13.80 -1.28 -16.37
C ASP A 188 13.70 -2.69 -15.74
N GLY A 189 12.69 -3.45 -16.16
CA GLY A 189 12.45 -4.82 -15.69
C GLY A 189 11.76 -4.93 -14.31
N GLU A 190 11.46 -3.82 -13.65
CA GLU A 190 10.69 -3.82 -12.39
C GLU A 190 9.17 -3.78 -12.66
N LEU A 191 8.38 -4.16 -11.66
CA LEU A 191 6.92 -4.07 -11.70
C LEU A 191 6.43 -3.07 -10.65
N ALA A 192 5.50 -2.21 -11.04
CA ALA A 192 4.90 -1.21 -10.17
C ALA A 192 4.02 -1.85 -9.09
N ASP A 193 4.12 -1.35 -7.86
CA ASP A 193 3.25 -1.64 -6.73
C ASP A 193 1.97 -0.80 -6.77
N LEU A 194 2.04 0.35 -7.39
CA LEU A 194 0.96 1.31 -7.54
C LEU A 194 1.03 1.98 -8.91
N TRP A 195 -0.10 2.14 -9.59
CA TRP A 195 -0.28 3.05 -10.71
C TRP A 195 -1.17 4.23 -10.28
N LEU A 196 -0.58 5.44 -10.22
CA LEU A 196 -1.28 6.65 -9.81
C LEU A 196 -1.07 7.68 -10.90
N THR A 197 -2.16 8.14 -11.55
CA THR A 197 -2.02 8.86 -12.80
C THR A 197 -3.15 9.84 -13.08
N ASP A 198 -2.84 10.88 -13.85
CA ASP A 198 -3.72 11.99 -14.23
C ASP A 198 -3.67 12.22 -15.75
N PRO A 199 -4.28 11.34 -16.57
CA PRO A 199 -4.25 11.46 -18.03
C PRO A 199 -5.00 12.70 -18.52
N PRO A 200 -4.78 13.14 -19.79
CA PRO A 200 -5.60 14.17 -20.42
C PRO A 200 -7.09 13.86 -20.31
N TYR A 201 -7.91 14.90 -20.07
CA TYR A 201 -9.36 14.72 -19.78
C TYR A 201 -10.26 14.82 -21.01
N ASN A 202 -9.71 15.10 -22.18
CA ASN A 202 -10.45 15.31 -23.44
C ASN A 202 -11.50 16.42 -23.36
N VAL A 203 -11.19 17.49 -22.65
CA VAL A 203 -12.10 18.64 -22.44
C VAL A 203 -11.69 19.87 -23.25
N ALA A 204 -10.77 19.72 -24.19
CA ALA A 204 -10.21 20.76 -25.04
C ALA A 204 -9.74 21.96 -24.20
N TYR A 205 -8.92 21.71 -23.18
CA TYR A 205 -8.46 22.72 -22.25
C TYR A 205 -7.62 23.80 -22.96
N GLU A 206 -8.04 25.03 -22.87
CA GLU A 206 -7.25 26.20 -23.25
C GLU A 206 -6.89 27.00 -22.00
N GLY A 207 -5.61 27.16 -21.73
CA GLY A 207 -5.10 28.01 -20.65
C GLY A 207 -5.58 29.47 -20.82
N LYS A 208 -5.92 30.11 -19.70
CA LYS A 208 -6.36 31.53 -19.69
C LYS A 208 -5.19 32.52 -19.75
N THR A 209 -3.95 32.05 -19.79
CA THR A 209 -2.74 32.87 -19.93
C THR A 209 -2.51 33.31 -21.38
N LYS A 210 -1.65 34.33 -21.59
CA LYS A 210 -1.34 34.86 -22.94
C LYS A 210 -0.82 33.80 -23.90
N ASP A 211 -0.17 32.77 -23.38
CA ASP A 211 0.47 31.70 -24.14
C ASP A 211 -0.45 30.52 -24.50
N LYS A 212 -1.75 30.59 -24.06
CA LYS A 212 -2.79 29.58 -24.39
C LYS A 212 -2.27 28.15 -24.37
N LEU A 213 -1.65 27.73 -23.26
CA LEU A 213 -1.16 26.36 -23.10
C LEU A 213 -2.29 25.35 -23.39
N THR A 214 -2.06 24.48 -24.36
CA THR A 214 -2.95 23.36 -24.70
C THR A 214 -2.33 22.07 -24.21
N ILE A 215 -3.16 21.14 -23.75
CA ILE A 215 -2.73 19.81 -23.36
C ILE A 215 -2.78 18.92 -24.61
N GLU A 216 -1.68 18.23 -24.90
CA GLU A 216 -1.66 17.25 -25.98
C GLU A 216 -2.67 16.12 -25.72
N ASN A 217 -3.30 15.62 -26.78
CA ASN A 217 -4.35 14.57 -26.71
C ASN A 217 -5.66 14.95 -25.96
N ASP A 218 -5.91 16.23 -25.70
CA ASP A 218 -7.08 16.71 -24.93
C ASP A 218 -8.29 17.13 -25.82
N ASN A 219 -8.27 16.80 -27.11
CA ASN A 219 -9.34 17.13 -28.07
C ASN A 219 -9.50 16.05 -29.15
N LYS A 220 -9.92 14.85 -28.72
CA LYS A 220 -10.13 13.68 -29.58
C LYS A 220 -11.62 13.33 -29.67
N GLY A 221 -12.02 12.64 -30.74
CA GLY A 221 -13.33 12.00 -30.76
C GLY A 221 -13.43 10.88 -29.73
N ASP A 222 -14.65 10.59 -29.23
CA ASP A 222 -14.89 9.62 -28.15
C ASP A 222 -14.22 8.24 -28.39
N GLU A 223 -14.26 7.73 -29.62
CA GLU A 223 -13.68 6.44 -29.94
C GLU A 223 -12.15 6.49 -29.92
N GLU A 224 -11.56 7.50 -30.55
CA GLU A 224 -10.12 7.73 -30.56
C GLU A 224 -9.56 7.97 -29.16
N PHE A 225 -10.29 8.73 -28.35
CA PHE A 225 -9.91 8.98 -26.95
C PHE A 225 -9.94 7.69 -26.12
N ARG A 226 -10.97 6.88 -26.30
CA ARG A 226 -11.06 5.58 -25.62
C ARG A 226 -9.94 4.63 -26.03
N GLU A 227 -9.60 4.56 -27.33
CA GLU A 227 -8.46 3.78 -27.81
C GLU A 227 -7.13 4.24 -27.21
N PHE A 228 -6.92 5.55 -27.11
CA PHE A 228 -5.77 6.14 -26.43
C PHE A 228 -5.69 5.69 -24.95
N LEU A 229 -6.79 5.77 -24.20
CA LEU A 229 -6.83 5.31 -22.81
C LEU A 229 -6.57 3.81 -22.69
N ILE A 230 -7.17 2.98 -23.57
CA ILE A 230 -6.96 1.52 -23.59
C ILE A 230 -5.49 1.21 -23.84
N ALA A 231 -4.84 1.84 -24.80
CA ALA A 231 -3.44 1.62 -25.11
C ALA A 231 -2.52 1.95 -23.91
N SER A 232 -2.71 3.10 -23.29
CA SER A 232 -1.97 3.52 -22.11
C SER A 232 -2.19 2.59 -20.92
N TYR A 233 -3.46 2.20 -20.65
CA TYR A 233 -3.79 1.30 -19.54
C TYR A 233 -3.24 -0.11 -19.76
N ALA A 234 -3.23 -0.60 -21.00
CA ALA A 234 -2.64 -1.88 -21.36
C ALA A 234 -1.13 -1.88 -21.13
N ALA A 235 -0.44 -0.80 -21.54
CA ALA A 235 1.00 -0.63 -21.32
C ALA A 235 1.33 -0.58 -19.81
N ALA A 236 0.56 0.17 -19.02
CA ALA A 236 0.70 0.21 -17.56
C ALA A 236 0.42 -1.17 -16.94
N ASN A 237 -0.69 -1.83 -17.32
CA ASN A 237 -1.07 -3.14 -16.80
C ASN A 237 0.01 -4.20 -17.00
N ALA A 238 0.71 -4.19 -18.14
CA ALA A 238 1.81 -5.12 -18.42
C ALA A 238 2.96 -4.95 -17.42
N ASN A 239 3.14 -3.74 -16.87
CA ASN A 239 4.24 -3.37 -15.98
C ASN A 239 3.82 -3.20 -14.50
N MET A 240 2.63 -3.64 -14.12
CA MET A 240 2.14 -3.69 -12.75
C MET A 240 2.17 -5.12 -12.22
N ARG A 241 2.51 -5.33 -10.95
CA ARG A 241 2.35 -6.64 -10.31
C ARG A 241 0.88 -6.98 -10.10
N ALA A 242 0.56 -8.27 -9.96
CA ALA A 242 -0.77 -8.68 -9.51
C ALA A 242 -1.07 -8.08 -8.13
N GLY A 243 -2.29 -7.58 -7.92
CA GLY A 243 -2.69 -6.88 -6.70
C GLY A 243 -2.21 -5.43 -6.59
N ALA A 244 -1.45 -4.90 -7.55
CA ALA A 244 -1.07 -3.48 -7.57
C ALA A 244 -2.32 -2.60 -7.71
N ALA A 245 -2.46 -1.61 -6.83
CA ALA A 245 -3.56 -0.67 -6.88
C ALA A 245 -3.43 0.31 -8.04
N PHE A 246 -4.55 0.88 -8.47
CA PHE A 246 -4.56 2.00 -9.41
C PHE A 246 -5.45 3.13 -8.92
N TYR A 247 -5.02 4.37 -9.16
CA TYR A 247 -5.78 5.60 -8.99
C TYR A 247 -5.73 6.38 -10.29
N ILE A 248 -6.89 6.65 -10.90
CA ILE A 248 -7.00 7.30 -12.20
C ILE A 248 -7.89 8.52 -12.05
N TRP A 249 -7.29 9.70 -12.11
CA TRP A 249 -8.00 10.97 -12.11
C TRP A 249 -8.67 11.21 -13.47
N HIS A 250 -9.84 11.83 -13.48
CA HIS A 250 -10.57 12.10 -14.71
C HIS A 250 -11.60 13.22 -14.58
N ALA A 251 -12.04 13.76 -15.69
CA ALA A 251 -13.23 14.61 -15.70
C ALA A 251 -14.49 13.75 -15.61
N ASP A 252 -15.50 14.20 -14.87
CA ASP A 252 -16.79 13.50 -14.76
C ASP A 252 -17.49 13.34 -16.11
N SER A 253 -17.40 14.36 -17.00
CA SER A 253 -17.94 14.30 -18.36
C SER A 253 -17.44 13.13 -19.19
N GLU A 254 -16.19 12.69 -18.97
CA GLU A 254 -15.52 11.60 -19.69
C GLU A 254 -15.56 10.27 -18.92
N GLY A 255 -16.23 10.24 -17.78
CA GLY A 255 -16.24 9.07 -16.88
C GLY A 255 -16.64 7.75 -17.56
N TYR A 256 -17.44 7.79 -18.64
CA TYR A 256 -17.75 6.60 -19.44
C TYR A 256 -16.53 6.04 -20.16
N ASN A 257 -15.75 6.88 -20.85
CA ASN A 257 -14.58 6.47 -21.61
C ASN A 257 -13.49 5.90 -20.68
N PHE A 258 -13.25 6.53 -19.52
CA PHE A 258 -12.32 6.07 -18.50
C PHE A 258 -12.71 4.70 -17.92
N ARG A 259 -13.98 4.50 -17.57
CA ARG A 259 -14.47 3.21 -17.04
C ARG A 259 -14.50 2.13 -18.11
N ALA A 260 -14.81 2.48 -19.36
CA ALA A 260 -14.76 1.54 -20.48
C ALA A 260 -13.34 1.05 -20.72
N ALA A 261 -12.35 1.95 -20.73
CA ALA A 261 -10.93 1.58 -20.87
C ALA A 261 -10.47 0.64 -19.74
N CYS A 262 -10.82 0.91 -18.49
CA CYS A 262 -10.53 -0.01 -17.37
C CYS A 262 -11.09 -1.42 -17.63
N ARG A 263 -12.33 -1.50 -18.11
CA ARG A 263 -13.00 -2.78 -18.39
C ARG A 263 -12.32 -3.55 -19.53
N GLU A 264 -11.92 -2.85 -20.58
CA GLU A 264 -11.26 -3.46 -21.75
C GLU A 264 -9.89 -4.08 -21.40
N VAL A 265 -9.14 -3.47 -20.47
CA VAL A 265 -7.88 -4.04 -19.97
C VAL A 265 -8.08 -5.06 -18.84
N GLY A 266 -9.33 -5.42 -18.52
CA GLY A 266 -9.67 -6.42 -17.51
C GLY A 266 -9.67 -5.91 -16.06
N TRP A 267 -9.63 -4.61 -15.85
CA TRP A 267 -9.68 -4.03 -14.49
C TRP A 267 -11.10 -3.85 -13.99
N LYS A 268 -11.29 -4.07 -12.70
CA LYS A 268 -12.52 -3.73 -12.01
C LYS A 268 -12.32 -2.44 -11.22
N VAL A 269 -13.04 -1.40 -11.60
CA VAL A 269 -13.18 -0.20 -10.75
C VAL A 269 -13.97 -0.60 -9.51
N ARG A 270 -13.37 -0.46 -8.34
CA ARG A 270 -13.98 -0.82 -7.05
C ARG A 270 -14.73 0.36 -6.47
N GLU A 271 -14.12 1.54 -6.51
CA GLU A 271 -14.65 2.76 -5.94
C GLU A 271 -14.40 3.95 -6.85
N CYS A 272 -15.19 5.01 -6.68
CA CYS A 272 -14.95 6.32 -7.24
C CYS A 272 -14.71 7.29 -6.09
N LEU A 273 -13.48 7.76 -5.95
CA LEU A 273 -13.10 8.75 -4.96
C LEU A 273 -13.41 10.13 -5.51
N ILE A 274 -13.78 11.06 -4.64
CA ILE A 274 -14.14 12.44 -5.01
C ILE A 274 -13.24 13.40 -4.24
N TRP A 275 -12.34 14.08 -4.93
CA TRP A 275 -11.63 15.20 -4.34
C TRP A 275 -12.54 16.43 -4.29
N GLN A 276 -12.91 16.85 -3.09
CA GLN A 276 -13.65 18.08 -2.85
C GLN A 276 -12.66 19.26 -2.78
N LYS A 277 -12.76 20.16 -3.75
CA LYS A 277 -11.97 21.40 -3.77
C LYS A 277 -12.52 22.43 -2.78
N ASN A 278 -11.64 23.25 -2.21
CA ASN A 278 -12.05 24.40 -1.39
C ASN A 278 -12.73 25.51 -2.21
N THR A 279 -12.35 25.68 -3.49
CA THR A 279 -12.90 26.66 -4.42
C THR A 279 -13.60 26.01 -5.59
N MET A 280 -14.68 26.61 -6.09
CA MET A 280 -15.35 26.17 -7.32
C MET A 280 -14.64 26.69 -8.57
N VAL A 281 -14.82 25.97 -9.68
CA VAL A 281 -14.38 26.41 -11.01
C VAL A 281 -15.57 27.03 -11.73
N MET A 282 -15.48 28.33 -12.02
CA MET A 282 -16.53 29.04 -12.75
C MET A 282 -16.59 28.55 -14.21
N GLY A 283 -17.75 28.08 -14.63
CA GLY A 283 -18.07 27.63 -15.96
C GLY A 283 -19.42 28.18 -16.46
N ARG A 284 -19.89 27.69 -17.62
CA ARG A 284 -21.17 28.09 -18.23
C ARG A 284 -22.34 27.20 -17.77
N GLN A 285 -22.04 26.17 -16.95
CA GLN A 285 -23.04 25.23 -16.43
C GLN A 285 -23.85 25.87 -15.31
N ASP A 286 -25.05 25.33 -15.05
CA ASP A 286 -25.93 25.78 -13.94
C ASP A 286 -25.28 25.47 -12.59
N TYR A 287 -24.66 24.29 -12.44
CA TYR A 287 -23.88 23.92 -11.27
C TYR A 287 -22.37 24.05 -11.54
N GLN A 288 -21.65 24.72 -10.65
CA GLN A 288 -20.22 24.95 -10.79
C GLN A 288 -19.42 23.77 -10.23
N TRP A 289 -18.41 23.32 -10.97
CA TRP A 289 -17.57 22.21 -10.58
C TRP A 289 -16.77 22.55 -9.31
N LYS A 290 -16.92 21.71 -8.29
CA LYS A 290 -16.18 21.83 -7.02
C LYS A 290 -15.52 20.52 -6.63
N HIS A 291 -15.42 19.58 -7.54
CA HIS A 291 -14.82 18.28 -7.30
C HIS A 291 -14.12 17.73 -8.54
N GLU A 292 -13.26 16.74 -8.32
CA GLU A 292 -12.73 15.87 -9.37
C GLU A 292 -12.85 14.41 -8.93
N PRO A 293 -13.33 13.51 -9.79
CA PRO A 293 -13.42 12.09 -9.52
C PRO A 293 -12.10 11.38 -9.81
N CYS A 294 -11.85 10.29 -9.06
CA CYS A 294 -10.71 9.40 -9.24
C CYS A 294 -11.20 7.94 -9.16
N LEU A 295 -10.93 7.15 -10.16
CA LEU A 295 -11.25 5.72 -10.16
C LEU A 295 -10.20 4.98 -9.32
N TYR A 296 -10.67 4.11 -8.44
CA TYR A 296 -9.83 3.25 -7.62
C TYR A 296 -10.16 1.78 -7.84
N GLY A 297 -9.13 0.95 -7.85
CA GLY A 297 -9.20 -0.49 -7.92
C GLY A 297 -7.80 -1.10 -7.90
N TRP A 298 -7.69 -2.36 -8.32
CA TRP A 298 -6.40 -3.06 -8.39
C TRP A 298 -6.39 -4.10 -9.50
N LYS A 299 -5.18 -4.45 -9.97
CA LYS A 299 -4.95 -5.51 -10.95
C LYS A 299 -5.30 -6.86 -10.35
N GLU A 300 -6.12 -7.63 -11.04
CA GLU A 300 -6.53 -8.98 -10.62
C GLU A 300 -5.32 -9.93 -10.55
N GLY A 301 -5.47 -11.04 -9.82
CA GLY A 301 -4.49 -12.12 -9.73
C GLY A 301 -3.79 -12.25 -8.39
N ALA A 302 -3.90 -11.27 -7.48
CA ALA A 302 -3.45 -11.34 -6.09
C ALA A 302 -4.24 -10.36 -5.23
N SER A 303 -4.14 -10.51 -3.91
CA SER A 303 -4.66 -9.52 -2.95
C SER A 303 -3.97 -8.17 -3.15
N HIS A 304 -4.73 -7.09 -3.05
CA HIS A 304 -4.18 -5.75 -3.02
C HIS A 304 -3.60 -5.41 -1.64
N ASN A 305 -2.69 -4.45 -1.62
CA ASN A 305 -2.16 -3.92 -0.38
C ASN A 305 -2.98 -2.71 0.06
N TRP A 306 -3.30 -2.67 1.35
CA TRP A 306 -3.91 -1.52 2.01
C TRP A 306 -3.18 -1.26 3.33
N TYR A 307 -2.53 -0.11 3.45
CA TYR A 307 -1.66 0.24 4.58
C TYR A 307 -2.29 1.27 5.53
N SER A 308 -3.51 1.73 5.23
CA SER A 308 -4.26 2.66 6.07
C SER A 308 -5.32 1.93 6.91
N ASP A 309 -6.01 2.67 7.77
CA ASP A 309 -7.15 2.15 8.53
C ASP A 309 -8.44 2.08 7.67
N ARG A 310 -9.52 1.55 8.23
CA ARG A 310 -10.83 1.41 7.58
C ARG A 310 -11.74 2.63 7.79
N LYS A 311 -11.22 3.76 8.26
CA LYS A 311 -11.95 5.01 8.43
C LYS A 311 -11.83 5.93 7.22
N GLN A 312 -11.03 5.53 6.24
CA GLN A 312 -10.88 6.28 4.99
C GLN A 312 -12.19 6.27 4.22
N THR A 313 -12.54 7.41 3.61
CA THR A 313 -13.78 7.60 2.90
C THR A 313 -13.55 7.94 1.43
N THR A 314 -14.58 7.77 0.62
CA THR A 314 -14.53 8.14 -0.81
C THR A 314 -14.52 9.65 -1.04
N LEU A 315 -14.73 10.48 -0.01
CA LEU A 315 -14.67 11.93 -0.10
C LEU A 315 -13.33 12.41 0.45
N LEU A 316 -12.49 12.95 -0.44
CA LEU A 316 -11.15 13.46 -0.15
C LEU A 316 -11.20 14.98 -0.03
N VAL A 317 -10.91 15.52 1.16
CA VAL A 317 -10.95 16.95 1.44
C VAL A 317 -9.52 17.46 1.57
N PHE A 318 -9.02 18.05 0.49
CA PHE A 318 -7.69 18.66 0.44
C PHE A 318 -7.79 20.04 -0.19
N ASP A 319 -7.08 21.01 0.40
CA ASP A 319 -7.03 22.34 -0.15
C ASP A 319 -6.23 22.37 -1.45
N ARG A 320 -6.66 23.21 -2.36
CA ARG A 320 -5.93 23.46 -3.59
C ARG A 320 -4.72 24.34 -3.27
N PRO A 321 -3.52 24.08 -3.88
CA PRO A 321 -2.37 24.94 -3.70
C PRO A 321 -2.70 26.40 -4.04
N THR A 322 -2.47 27.33 -3.11
CA THR A 322 -2.88 28.73 -3.24
C THR A 322 -1.93 29.57 -4.08
N ARG A 323 -0.71 29.11 -4.32
CA ARG A 323 0.37 29.90 -4.96
C ARG A 323 0.49 29.70 -6.47
N ASN A 324 -0.04 28.65 -7.05
CA ASN A 324 -0.01 28.43 -8.51
C ASN A 324 -1.33 28.82 -9.16
N SER A 325 -1.58 30.14 -9.25
CA SER A 325 -2.75 30.68 -9.98
C SER A 325 -2.64 30.48 -11.49
N GLU A 326 -1.49 30.08 -12.00
CA GLU A 326 -1.20 29.93 -13.43
C GLU A 326 -1.51 28.52 -13.96
N HIS A 327 -1.47 27.47 -13.09
CA HIS A 327 -1.83 26.08 -13.48
C HIS A 327 -3.00 25.54 -12.67
N PRO A 328 -4.22 25.73 -13.17
CA PRO A 328 -5.45 25.35 -12.47
C PRO A 328 -5.69 23.82 -12.36
N THR A 329 -4.84 22.99 -12.95
CA THR A 329 -5.03 21.53 -13.03
C THR A 329 -4.14 20.73 -12.09
N MET A 330 -3.12 21.34 -11.46
CA MET A 330 -2.20 20.62 -10.58
C MET A 330 -2.87 20.08 -9.32
N LYS A 331 -2.64 18.80 -9.02
CA LYS A 331 -3.11 18.16 -7.79
C LYS A 331 -2.23 18.57 -6.60
N PRO A 332 -2.78 18.74 -5.38
CA PRO A 332 -1.99 18.96 -4.18
C PRO A 332 -1.06 17.76 -3.90
N ILE A 333 0.18 18.01 -3.51
CA ILE A 333 1.14 16.95 -3.10
C ILE A 333 0.56 16.11 -1.94
N PRO A 334 -0.06 16.69 -0.88
CA PRO A 334 -0.67 15.92 0.19
C PRO A 334 -1.76 14.94 -0.28
N LEU A 335 -2.54 15.30 -1.30
CA LEU A 335 -3.57 14.42 -1.86
C LEU A 335 -2.96 13.19 -2.54
N ILE A 336 -1.92 13.39 -3.34
CA ILE A 336 -1.20 12.31 -4.03
C ILE A 336 -0.46 11.43 -3.00
N ALA A 337 0.20 12.04 -2.02
CA ALA A 337 0.86 11.33 -0.92
C ALA A 337 -0.13 10.49 -0.10
N TYR A 338 -1.33 11.00 0.17
CA TYR A 338 -2.38 10.26 0.87
C TYR A 338 -2.77 8.97 0.11
N GLN A 339 -3.02 9.06 -1.19
CA GLN A 339 -3.34 7.88 -2.01
C GLN A 339 -2.16 6.90 -2.07
N MET A 340 -0.95 7.43 -2.22
CA MET A 340 0.30 6.65 -2.24
C MET A 340 0.50 5.90 -0.91
N CYS A 341 0.36 6.57 0.23
CA CYS A 341 0.53 5.96 1.55
C CYS A 341 -0.53 4.89 1.86
N ASN A 342 -1.76 5.04 1.35
CA ASN A 342 -2.81 4.04 1.54
C ASN A 342 -2.48 2.70 0.84
N SER A 343 -1.80 2.73 -0.31
CA SER A 343 -1.60 1.55 -1.17
C SER A 343 -0.14 1.08 -1.28
N THR A 344 0.81 1.82 -0.71
CA THR A 344 2.26 1.51 -0.74
C THR A 344 2.93 1.77 0.61
N LYS A 345 4.11 1.19 0.80
CA LYS A 345 5.05 1.45 1.90
C LYS A 345 6.34 2.09 1.36
N PRO A 346 7.21 2.66 2.21
CA PRO A 346 8.52 3.15 1.78
C PRO A 346 9.31 2.09 1.00
N GLY A 347 9.95 2.52 -0.09
CA GLY A 347 10.69 1.67 -1.03
C GLY A 347 9.85 1.04 -2.14
N ASP A 348 8.52 1.01 -2.04
CA ASP A 348 7.64 0.50 -3.11
C ASP A 348 7.70 1.40 -4.36
N LEU A 349 7.38 0.81 -5.51
CA LEU A 349 7.49 1.45 -6.82
C LEU A 349 6.14 1.99 -7.30
N VAL A 350 6.11 3.28 -7.61
CA VAL A 350 4.95 3.99 -8.14
C VAL A 350 5.18 4.33 -9.61
N LEU A 351 4.27 3.91 -10.48
CA LEU A 351 4.25 4.29 -11.89
C LEU A 351 3.23 5.41 -12.09
N ASP A 352 3.64 6.48 -12.80
CA ASP A 352 2.77 7.52 -13.33
C ASP A 352 3.06 7.68 -14.82
N SER A 353 2.07 7.38 -15.65
CA SER A 353 2.19 7.40 -17.12
C SER A 353 1.96 8.79 -17.73
N PHE A 354 1.60 9.80 -16.91
CA PHE A 354 1.32 11.17 -17.34
C PHE A 354 1.85 12.15 -16.28
N GLY A 355 3.17 12.33 -16.29
CA GLY A 355 3.91 13.02 -15.23
C GLY A 355 3.52 14.47 -15.00
N GLY A 356 3.10 15.18 -16.06
CA GLY A 356 2.77 16.60 -16.01
C GLY A 356 3.89 17.41 -15.36
N SER A 357 3.56 18.19 -14.35
CA SER A 357 4.55 18.95 -13.58
C SER A 357 5.29 18.16 -12.49
N GLY A 358 5.08 16.83 -12.40
CA GLY A 358 5.85 15.94 -11.50
C GLY A 358 5.34 15.82 -10.07
N THR A 359 4.08 16.12 -9.79
CA THR A 359 3.54 16.04 -8.42
C THR A 359 3.71 14.65 -7.82
N THR A 360 3.53 13.59 -8.62
CA THR A 360 3.75 12.20 -8.19
C THR A 360 5.22 11.93 -7.82
N MET A 361 6.18 12.51 -8.56
CA MET A 361 7.62 12.41 -8.25
C MET A 361 7.93 13.05 -6.91
N ILE A 362 7.45 14.27 -6.69
CA ILE A 362 7.69 15.01 -5.45
C ILE A 362 7.05 14.29 -4.25
N ALA A 363 5.82 13.80 -4.40
CA ALA A 363 5.17 13.00 -3.36
C ALA A 363 5.96 11.72 -3.05
N ALA A 364 6.48 11.03 -4.07
CA ALA A 364 7.28 9.83 -3.90
C ALA A 364 8.59 10.10 -3.16
N GLU A 365 9.33 11.17 -3.51
CA GLU A 365 10.55 11.59 -2.80
C GLU A 365 10.24 11.90 -1.33
N GLN A 366 9.23 12.73 -1.05
CA GLN A 366 8.85 13.10 0.32
C GLN A 366 8.40 11.89 1.16
N MET A 367 7.73 10.92 0.54
CA MET A 367 7.20 9.73 1.22
C MET A 367 8.17 8.53 1.20
N GLY A 368 9.37 8.66 0.65
CA GLY A 368 10.35 7.59 0.57
C GLY A 368 9.94 6.43 -0.35
N ARG A 369 9.14 6.70 -1.39
CA ARG A 369 8.80 5.75 -2.45
C ARG A 369 9.70 5.98 -3.66
N ARG A 370 9.77 4.99 -4.55
CA ARG A 370 10.45 5.13 -5.84
C ARG A 370 9.42 5.42 -6.93
N ALA A 371 9.71 6.36 -7.82
CA ALA A 371 8.79 6.73 -8.90
C ALA A 371 9.36 6.38 -10.28
N ARG A 372 8.48 6.00 -11.19
CA ARG A 372 8.72 5.90 -12.63
C ARG A 372 7.70 6.79 -13.31
N LEU A 373 8.18 7.90 -13.89
CA LEU A 373 7.32 8.86 -14.57
C LEU A 373 7.55 8.85 -16.08
N MET A 374 6.45 8.85 -16.83
CA MET A 374 6.44 9.11 -18.26
C MET A 374 5.82 10.48 -18.50
N GLU A 375 6.46 11.29 -19.33
CA GLU A 375 5.93 12.58 -19.77
C GLU A 375 6.22 12.75 -21.27
N LEU A 376 5.20 13.18 -22.01
CA LEU A 376 5.32 13.33 -23.47
C LEU A 376 6.01 14.62 -23.87
N ASP A 377 5.73 15.72 -23.16
CA ASP A 377 6.28 17.03 -23.46
C ASP A 377 7.69 17.19 -22.87
N PRO A 378 8.73 17.39 -23.72
CA PRO A 378 10.09 17.63 -23.27
C PRO A 378 10.21 18.78 -22.27
N HIS A 379 9.42 19.85 -22.41
CA HIS A 379 9.44 20.99 -21.50
C HIS A 379 8.99 20.57 -20.09
N TYR A 380 7.92 19.77 -19.98
CA TYR A 380 7.47 19.25 -18.68
C TYR A 380 8.46 18.25 -18.08
N CYS A 381 9.21 17.51 -18.90
CA CYS A 381 10.33 16.72 -18.38
C CYS A 381 11.38 17.59 -17.70
N ASP A 382 11.76 18.74 -18.30
CA ASP A 382 12.70 19.68 -17.69
C ASP A 382 12.11 20.32 -16.41
N VAL A 383 10.80 20.61 -16.39
CA VAL A 383 10.09 21.07 -15.18
C VAL A 383 10.19 20.05 -14.06
N ILE A 384 9.96 18.77 -14.33
CA ILE A 384 10.07 17.69 -13.34
C ILE A 384 11.49 17.60 -12.78
N ILE A 385 12.50 17.67 -13.65
CA ILE A 385 13.91 17.61 -13.27
C ILE A 385 14.24 18.79 -12.35
N ALA A 386 13.99 20.02 -12.80
CA ALA A 386 14.29 21.24 -12.05
C ALA A 386 13.58 21.28 -10.68
N ARG A 387 12.32 20.81 -10.64
CA ARG A 387 11.52 20.74 -9.42
C ARG A 387 12.12 19.76 -8.40
N TRP A 388 12.55 18.57 -8.87
CA TRP A 388 13.17 17.56 -8.03
C TRP A 388 14.58 18.01 -7.54
N GLU A 389 15.38 18.60 -8.41
CA GLU A 389 16.70 19.16 -8.06
C GLU A 389 16.58 20.27 -7.00
N LYS A 390 15.59 21.17 -7.16
CA LYS A 390 15.31 22.23 -6.18
C LYS A 390 14.90 21.66 -4.82
N LEU A 391 14.07 20.60 -4.81
CA LEU A 391 13.64 19.96 -3.58
C LEU A 391 14.77 19.26 -2.85
N THR A 392 15.60 18.52 -3.59
CA THR A 392 16.58 17.59 -2.99
C THR A 392 17.99 18.17 -2.88
N GLY A 393 18.31 19.19 -3.66
CA GLY A 393 19.67 19.71 -3.82
C GLY A 393 20.63 18.78 -4.56
N LYS A 394 20.10 17.71 -5.20
CA LYS A 394 20.87 16.74 -5.99
C LYS A 394 20.74 17.06 -7.47
N GLU A 395 21.67 16.55 -8.29
CA GLU A 395 21.63 16.67 -9.75
C GLU A 395 21.00 15.43 -10.39
N ALA A 396 20.13 15.64 -11.38
CA ALA A 396 19.59 14.56 -12.22
C ALA A 396 20.64 14.10 -13.25
N VAL A 397 20.62 12.82 -13.60
CA VAL A 397 21.60 12.23 -14.53
C VAL A 397 20.89 11.64 -15.73
N ARG A 398 21.19 12.13 -16.92
CA ARG A 398 20.72 11.53 -18.17
C ARG A 398 21.48 10.21 -18.43
N VAL A 399 20.78 9.13 -18.76
CA VAL A 399 21.37 7.80 -19.00
C VAL A 399 21.14 7.27 -20.40
N GLU A 400 20.09 7.74 -21.08
CA GLU A 400 19.79 7.47 -22.50
C GLU A 400 19.22 8.72 -23.16
#